data_f7a0bb8228c8cf0fdcdd6331d76e611d
#
_entry.id   f7a0bb8228c8cf0fdcdd6331d76e611d
#
_cell.length_a   1.000
_cell.length_b   1.000
_cell.length_c   1.000
_cell.angle_alpha   90.00
_cell.angle_beta   90.00
_cell.angle_gamma   90.00
#
_symmetry.space_group_name_H-M   'P 1'
#
loop_
_entity.id
_entity.type
_entity.pdbx_description
1 polymer ?
#
loop_
_entity_poly.entity_id
_entity_poly.type
_entity_poly.pdbx_seq_one_letter_code
_entity_poly.pdbx_strand_id
1 'polypeptide(L)'
;MKEEKKIEKIIKKLMEDLPERYQFVLIRRYGLEGGSPFTLEAIGKDLWGVSRERVRQIKIKAQEKIKKNLKLIKPISEWAKNFLNFWGGIRKEEEFLKEAALVFLKKEPTPLFSNQFKFILELDEEIERKKETPFHFSYFYLPEKEKLFLKVIEFFKEKLKEVNRPLSLKEYEALVKKAKNKFSLTEGIISSFLSTSKEFDFNFLGEFGLKSWNEISPRKISEKIYLVFKKLNRPLHFQEASSYLQKEYPFEAFKPTTVHNELIKNPQFVLVGRGIYALREWGYQGGRLSEVLERIFRRERRALTFDEIKEKVKKELIVKDSTILLNLSSSPFFEKTKDGRWRYRKPKKIFEA
;
A
#
# COMPACT_ATOMS: atom_id res chain seq x y z
N MET A 1 27.83 -23.14 -5.34
CA MET A 1 28.94 -23.67 -4.52
C MET A 1 30.30 -23.02 -4.80
N LYS A 2 30.79 -22.91 -6.05
CA LYS A 2 32.11 -22.26 -6.31
C LYS A 2 32.14 -20.77 -5.98
N GLU A 3 31.10 -20.02 -6.25
CA GLU A 3 31.03 -18.56 -6.09
C GLU A 3 30.79 -18.12 -4.63
N GLU A 4 29.96 -18.83 -3.85
CA GLU A 4 29.84 -18.57 -2.40
C GLU A 4 31.18 -18.72 -1.70
N LYS A 5 31.94 -19.75 -2.04
CA LYS A 5 33.29 -19.99 -1.51
C LYS A 5 34.26 -18.83 -1.82
N LYS A 6 33.97 -18.01 -2.85
CA LYS A 6 34.81 -16.85 -3.18
C LYS A 6 34.63 -15.70 -2.18
N ILE A 7 33.39 -15.37 -1.79
CA ILE A 7 33.12 -14.37 -0.77
C ILE A 7 33.59 -14.83 0.60
N GLU A 8 33.32 -16.10 0.96
CA GLU A 8 33.85 -16.69 2.19
C GLU A 8 35.37 -16.62 2.28
N LYS A 9 36.08 -16.91 1.17
CA LYS A 9 37.56 -16.78 1.11
C LYS A 9 38.02 -15.35 1.33
N ILE A 10 37.32 -14.37 0.74
CA ILE A 10 37.62 -12.95 0.96
C ILE A 10 37.45 -12.60 2.45
N ILE A 11 36.33 -13.00 3.07
CA ILE A 11 36.07 -12.75 4.50
C ILE A 11 37.13 -13.40 5.37
N LYS A 12 37.48 -14.67 5.12
CA LYS A 12 38.56 -15.35 5.88
C LYS A 12 39.89 -14.61 5.75
N LYS A 13 40.25 -14.22 4.54
CA LYS A 13 41.50 -13.50 4.29
C LYS A 13 41.54 -12.09 4.90
N LEU A 14 40.38 -11.40 4.98
CA LEU A 14 40.27 -10.12 5.68
C LEU A 14 40.49 -10.23 7.18
N MET A 15 40.16 -11.40 7.75
CA MET A 15 40.23 -11.65 9.19
C MET A 15 41.53 -12.37 9.63
N GLU A 16 42.30 -12.91 8.69
CA GLU A 16 43.47 -13.76 8.96
C GLU A 16 44.46 -13.15 9.94
N ASP A 17 44.75 -11.86 9.76
CA ASP A 17 45.70 -11.12 10.62
C ASP A 17 45.09 -10.53 11.90
N LEU A 18 43.80 -10.82 12.18
CA LEU A 18 43.13 -10.33 13.37
C LEU A 18 43.37 -11.27 14.58
N PRO A 19 43.55 -10.74 15.80
CA PRO A 19 43.47 -11.55 17.01
C PRO A 19 42.12 -12.30 17.08
N GLU A 20 42.13 -13.53 17.60
CA GLU A 20 40.91 -14.37 17.72
C GLU A 20 39.74 -13.65 18.37
N ARG A 21 39.99 -12.86 19.40
CA ARG A 21 38.96 -12.05 20.06
C ARG A 21 38.28 -11.04 19.10
N TYR A 22 39.04 -10.49 18.14
CA TYR A 22 38.51 -9.54 17.16
C TYR A 22 37.69 -10.29 16.08
N GLN A 23 38.20 -11.43 15.63
CA GLN A 23 37.50 -12.32 14.72
C GLN A 23 36.16 -12.76 15.32
N PHE A 24 36.16 -13.23 16.57
CA PHE A 24 34.96 -13.64 17.29
C PHE A 24 33.89 -12.54 17.33
N VAL A 25 34.29 -11.31 17.69
CA VAL A 25 33.37 -10.17 17.75
C VAL A 25 32.75 -9.88 16.37
N LEU A 26 33.53 -9.88 15.29
CA LEU A 26 33.03 -9.64 13.94
C LEU A 26 32.13 -10.76 13.45
N ILE A 27 32.54 -12.02 13.62
CA ILE A 27 31.77 -13.20 13.23
C ILE A 27 30.39 -13.17 13.89
N ARG A 28 30.34 -12.99 15.21
CA ARG A 28 29.07 -12.94 15.95
C ARG A 28 28.25 -11.70 15.62
N ARG A 29 28.89 -10.54 15.51
CA ARG A 29 28.19 -9.27 15.24
C ARG A 29 27.49 -9.25 13.88
N TYR A 30 28.13 -9.85 12.88
CA TYR A 30 27.62 -9.85 11.50
C TYR A 30 27.05 -11.19 11.04
N GLY A 31 27.18 -12.26 11.83
CA GLY A 31 26.74 -13.61 11.44
C GLY A 31 27.53 -14.14 10.23
N LEU A 32 28.85 -13.95 10.19
CA LEU A 32 29.69 -14.23 9.02
C LEU A 32 29.91 -15.70 8.72
N GLU A 33 29.60 -16.60 9.64
CA GLU A 33 29.66 -18.06 9.49
C GLU A 33 28.27 -18.71 9.45
N GLY A 34 27.21 -17.89 9.35
CA GLY A 34 25.82 -18.29 9.40
C GLY A 34 25.15 -17.91 10.72
N GLY A 35 23.84 -18.01 10.73
CA GLY A 35 23.02 -17.60 11.86
C GLY A 35 22.68 -16.11 11.88
N SER A 36 21.92 -15.70 12.88
CA SER A 36 21.49 -14.32 13.07
C SER A 36 22.59 -13.46 13.71
N PRO A 37 22.77 -12.19 13.29
CA PRO A 37 23.68 -11.26 13.94
C PRO A 37 23.32 -11.03 15.41
N PHE A 38 24.33 -11.03 16.27
CA PHE A 38 24.16 -10.80 17.70
C PHE A 38 24.23 -9.31 18.06
N THR A 39 23.56 -8.93 19.16
CA THR A 39 23.73 -7.60 19.74
C THR A 39 25.09 -7.48 20.43
N LEU A 40 25.61 -6.25 20.56
CA LEU A 40 26.88 -6.03 21.26
C LEU A 40 26.83 -6.47 22.73
N GLU A 41 25.64 -6.39 23.34
CA GLU A 41 25.43 -6.83 24.73
C GLU A 41 25.48 -8.37 24.84
N ALA A 42 24.82 -9.08 23.92
CA ALA A 42 24.87 -10.56 23.89
C ALA A 42 26.31 -11.06 23.67
N ILE A 43 27.05 -10.44 22.74
CA ILE A 43 28.46 -10.76 22.51
C ILE A 43 29.31 -10.50 23.76
N GLY A 44 29.01 -9.42 24.51
CA GLY A 44 29.70 -9.10 25.75
C GLY A 44 29.51 -10.15 26.84
N LYS A 45 28.31 -10.72 26.95
CA LYS A 45 28.01 -11.84 27.85
C LYS A 45 28.79 -13.10 27.47
N ASP A 46 28.83 -13.43 26.16
CA ASP A 46 29.60 -14.58 25.63
C ASP A 46 31.11 -14.37 25.76
N LEU A 47 31.61 -13.14 25.80
CA LEU A 47 33.00 -12.74 25.91
C LEU A 47 33.38 -12.45 27.38
N TRP A 48 33.29 -13.45 28.24
CA TRP A 48 33.70 -13.37 29.65
C TRP A 48 33.14 -12.16 30.42
N GLY A 49 31.88 -11.76 30.15
CA GLY A 49 31.19 -10.72 30.89
C GLY A 49 31.70 -9.29 30.64
N VAL A 50 32.24 -8.99 29.45
CA VAL A 50 32.65 -7.63 29.11
C VAL A 50 31.44 -6.74 28.73
N SER A 51 31.56 -5.44 29.00
CA SER A 51 30.50 -4.47 28.71
C SER A 51 30.25 -4.29 27.22
N ARG A 52 29.01 -3.91 26.87
CA ARG A 52 28.61 -3.52 25.51
C ARG A 52 29.58 -2.53 24.86
N GLU A 53 30.04 -1.55 25.64
CA GLU A 53 30.96 -0.51 25.15
C GLU A 53 32.35 -1.11 24.83
N ARG A 54 32.80 -2.06 25.64
CA ARG A 54 34.06 -2.75 25.36
C ARG A 54 34.00 -3.56 24.07
N VAL A 55 32.87 -4.24 23.80
CA VAL A 55 32.64 -4.94 22.53
C VAL A 55 32.62 -3.95 21.37
N ARG A 56 31.98 -2.80 21.53
CA ARG A 56 31.97 -1.74 20.51
C ARG A 56 33.36 -1.28 20.15
N GLN A 57 34.22 -1.04 21.15
CA GLN A 57 35.62 -0.66 20.95
C GLN A 57 36.43 -1.72 20.22
N ILE A 58 36.21 -3.01 20.57
CA ILE A 58 36.85 -4.15 19.89
C ILE A 58 36.40 -4.18 18.41
N LYS A 59 35.11 -4.03 18.16
CA LYS A 59 34.57 -3.97 16.78
C LYS A 59 35.25 -2.90 15.95
N ILE A 60 35.31 -1.67 16.45
CA ILE A 60 35.94 -0.53 15.75
C ILE A 60 37.43 -0.81 15.45
N LYS A 61 38.18 -1.24 16.46
CA LYS A 61 39.61 -1.57 16.27
C LYS A 61 39.82 -2.71 15.28
N ALA A 62 38.89 -3.71 15.27
CA ALA A 62 38.96 -4.78 14.31
C ALA A 62 38.72 -4.29 12.88
N GLN A 63 37.70 -3.43 12.68
CA GLN A 63 37.41 -2.83 11.36
C GLN A 63 38.57 -1.93 10.89
N GLU A 64 39.19 -1.13 11.76
CA GLU A 64 40.37 -0.33 11.43
C GLU A 64 41.56 -1.17 10.96
N LYS A 65 41.79 -2.33 11.59
CA LYS A 65 42.83 -3.27 11.14
C LYS A 65 42.53 -3.87 9.77
N ILE A 66 41.25 -4.25 9.52
CA ILE A 66 40.80 -4.77 8.21
C ILE A 66 41.00 -3.75 7.11
N LYS A 67 40.83 -2.45 7.38
CA LYS A 67 40.99 -1.38 6.39
C LYS A 67 42.38 -1.40 5.69
N LYS A 68 43.40 -1.99 6.27
CA LYS A 68 44.68 -2.21 5.62
C LYS A 68 44.61 -3.17 4.42
N ASN A 69 43.62 -4.04 4.39
CA ASN A 69 43.44 -5.09 3.36
C ASN A 69 42.25 -4.84 2.42
N LEU A 70 41.76 -3.58 2.30
CA LEU A 70 40.59 -3.23 1.48
C LEU A 70 40.76 -3.55 -0.01
N LYS A 71 41.98 -3.74 -0.49
CA LYS A 71 42.25 -4.21 -1.88
C LYS A 71 41.49 -5.49 -2.22
N LEU A 72 41.24 -6.35 -1.21
CA LEU A 72 40.51 -7.61 -1.41
C LEU A 72 39.03 -7.42 -1.73
N ILE A 73 38.42 -6.37 -1.22
CA ILE A 73 36.98 -6.09 -1.44
C ILE A 73 36.74 -5.12 -2.60
N LYS A 74 37.80 -4.47 -3.11
CA LYS A 74 37.70 -3.45 -4.16
C LYS A 74 36.82 -3.85 -5.34
N PRO A 75 36.90 -5.06 -5.93
CA PRO A 75 36.03 -5.45 -7.04
C PRO A 75 34.54 -5.51 -6.65
N ILE A 76 34.23 -5.88 -5.40
CA ILE A 76 32.84 -5.92 -4.90
C ILE A 76 32.34 -4.50 -4.65
N SER A 77 33.16 -3.66 -4.02
CA SER A 77 32.84 -2.24 -3.76
C SER A 77 32.63 -1.45 -5.04
N GLU A 78 33.49 -1.62 -6.04
CA GLU A 78 33.35 -0.95 -7.33
C GLU A 78 32.08 -1.38 -8.06
N TRP A 79 31.80 -2.70 -8.06
CA TRP A 79 30.52 -3.20 -8.59
C TRP A 79 29.35 -2.57 -7.87
N ALA A 80 29.36 -2.55 -6.54
CA ALA A 80 28.28 -2.00 -5.73
C ALA A 80 28.06 -0.51 -5.98
N LYS A 81 29.12 0.30 -6.08
CA LYS A 81 29.05 1.72 -6.43
C LYS A 81 28.49 1.94 -7.83
N ASN A 82 28.97 1.21 -8.82
CA ASN A 82 28.48 1.29 -10.20
C ASN A 82 26.99 0.90 -10.27
N PHE A 83 26.61 -0.14 -9.53
CA PHE A 83 25.24 -0.60 -9.45
C PHE A 83 24.33 0.43 -8.74
N LEU A 84 24.75 1.02 -7.63
CA LEU A 84 24.02 2.11 -6.99
C LEU A 84 23.89 3.31 -7.93
N ASN A 85 24.97 3.73 -8.61
CA ASN A 85 24.90 4.81 -9.58
C ASN A 85 23.90 4.55 -10.71
N PHE A 86 23.82 3.32 -11.20
CA PHE A 86 22.83 2.91 -12.21
C PHE A 86 21.39 3.15 -11.70
N TRP A 87 21.14 2.95 -10.41
CA TRP A 87 19.86 3.20 -9.74
C TRP A 87 19.74 4.60 -9.12
N GLY A 88 20.55 5.56 -9.57
CA GLY A 88 20.50 6.94 -9.07
C GLY A 88 21.12 7.14 -7.69
N GLY A 89 21.95 6.20 -7.26
CA GLY A 89 22.71 6.25 -6.01
C GLY A 89 21.98 5.66 -4.78
N ILE A 90 20.76 5.13 -4.95
CA ILE A 90 19.95 4.56 -3.86
C ILE A 90 19.27 3.28 -4.31
N ARG A 91 19.34 2.25 -3.48
CA ARG A 91 18.63 0.99 -3.72
C ARG A 91 18.12 0.37 -2.43
N LYS A 92 16.85 -0.04 -2.40
CA LYS A 92 16.26 -0.80 -1.28
C LYS A 92 17.11 -2.02 -0.97
N GLU A 93 17.43 -2.24 0.31
CA GLU A 93 18.37 -3.29 0.74
C GLU A 93 17.98 -4.68 0.23
N GLU A 94 16.72 -5.04 0.32
CA GLU A 94 16.23 -6.34 -0.13
C GLU A 94 16.49 -6.55 -1.62
N GLU A 95 16.16 -5.56 -2.45
CA GLU A 95 16.35 -5.62 -3.89
C GLU A 95 17.83 -5.63 -4.26
N PHE A 96 18.63 -4.78 -3.60
CA PHE A 96 20.07 -4.73 -3.80
C PHE A 96 20.75 -6.07 -3.51
N LEU A 97 20.38 -6.73 -2.40
CA LEU A 97 20.94 -8.02 -2.03
C LEU A 97 20.49 -9.14 -2.97
N LYS A 98 19.25 -9.12 -3.46
CA LYS A 98 18.78 -10.06 -4.49
C LYS A 98 19.57 -9.93 -5.78
N GLU A 99 19.75 -8.69 -6.25
CA GLU A 99 20.49 -8.41 -7.49
C GLU A 99 21.98 -8.75 -7.33
N ALA A 100 22.60 -8.45 -6.18
CA ALA A 100 23.95 -8.87 -5.86
C ALA A 100 24.10 -10.40 -5.86
N ALA A 101 23.15 -11.11 -5.24
CA ALA A 101 23.18 -12.56 -5.22
C ALA A 101 23.05 -13.18 -6.62
N LEU A 102 22.22 -12.60 -7.50
CA LEU A 102 22.11 -13.03 -8.88
C LEU A 102 23.43 -12.86 -9.65
N VAL A 103 24.17 -11.78 -9.38
CA VAL A 103 25.47 -11.53 -10.02
C VAL A 103 26.55 -12.44 -9.47
N PHE A 104 26.68 -12.52 -8.15
CA PHE A 104 27.79 -13.20 -7.48
C PHE A 104 27.53 -14.69 -7.21
N LEU A 105 26.28 -15.11 -7.04
CA LEU A 105 25.93 -16.51 -6.72
C LEU A 105 25.17 -17.24 -7.82
N LYS A 106 24.56 -16.51 -8.77
CA LYS A 106 23.65 -17.04 -9.79
C LYS A 106 22.39 -17.70 -9.19
N LYS A 107 21.96 -17.26 -8.01
CA LYS A 107 20.79 -17.77 -7.26
C LYS A 107 20.27 -16.72 -6.30
N GLU A 108 19.15 -17.00 -5.63
CA GLU A 108 18.60 -16.18 -4.55
C GLU A 108 19.59 -16.03 -3.38
N PRO A 109 19.53 -14.88 -2.66
CA PRO A 109 20.44 -14.62 -1.55
C PRO A 109 20.20 -15.58 -0.39
N THR A 110 21.28 -16.18 0.12
CA THR A 110 21.26 -16.89 1.40
C THR A 110 21.45 -15.90 2.55
N PRO A 111 20.99 -16.21 3.79
CA PRO A 111 21.26 -15.37 4.96
C PRO A 111 22.77 -15.13 5.18
N LEU A 112 23.58 -16.15 4.94
CA LEU A 112 25.03 -16.05 5.04
C LEU A 112 25.60 -15.04 4.03
N PHE A 113 25.23 -15.18 2.74
CA PHE A 113 25.65 -14.24 1.71
C PHE A 113 25.24 -12.81 2.06
N SER A 114 23.99 -12.61 2.47
CA SER A 114 23.46 -11.29 2.82
C SER A 114 24.27 -10.66 3.97
N ASN A 115 24.60 -11.42 4.98
CA ASN A 115 25.39 -10.97 6.12
C ASN A 115 26.83 -10.60 5.71
N GLN A 116 27.46 -11.47 4.93
CA GLN A 116 28.83 -11.27 4.43
C GLN A 116 28.89 -10.07 3.49
N PHE A 117 27.92 -9.93 2.59
CA PHE A 117 27.88 -8.83 1.64
C PHE A 117 27.66 -7.49 2.34
N LYS A 118 26.74 -7.42 3.31
CA LYS A 118 26.54 -6.22 4.16
C LYS A 118 27.80 -5.84 4.92
N PHE A 119 28.50 -6.83 5.45
CA PHE A 119 29.76 -6.59 6.14
C PHE A 119 30.83 -5.97 5.23
N ILE A 120 30.97 -6.50 4.00
CA ILE A 120 31.90 -5.96 3.01
C ILE A 120 31.54 -4.51 2.66
N LEU A 121 30.27 -4.20 2.45
CA LEU A 121 29.82 -2.84 2.13
C LEU A 121 30.02 -1.86 3.29
N GLU A 122 29.89 -2.32 4.56
CA GLU A 122 30.16 -1.46 5.74
C GLU A 122 31.65 -1.09 5.87
N LEU A 123 32.55 -1.81 5.20
CA LEU A 123 33.98 -1.47 5.18
C LEU A 123 34.32 -0.40 4.11
N ASP A 124 33.44 -0.16 3.15
CA ASP A 124 33.60 0.90 2.15
C ASP A 124 33.05 2.22 2.70
N GLU A 125 33.87 3.30 2.63
CA GLU A 125 33.51 4.61 3.18
C GLU A 125 32.57 5.43 2.27
N GLU A 126 32.46 5.03 1.00
CA GLU A 126 31.62 5.71 0.02
C GLU A 126 30.20 5.14 -0.06
N ILE A 127 29.95 3.97 0.56
CA ILE A 127 28.65 3.34 0.58
C ILE A 127 28.11 3.36 2.01
N GLU A 128 26.96 3.98 2.18
CA GLU A 128 26.28 4.00 3.47
C GLU A 128 25.01 3.16 3.44
N ARG A 129 24.58 2.76 4.63
CA ARG A 129 23.34 2.01 4.84
C ARG A 129 22.42 2.76 5.79
N LYS A 130 21.21 3.06 5.32
CA LYS A 130 20.12 3.58 6.17
C LYS A 130 19.28 2.42 6.69
N LYS A 131 19.05 2.39 7.99
CA LYS A 131 18.16 1.40 8.60
C LYS A 131 16.71 1.75 8.32
N GLU A 132 15.85 0.74 8.35
CA GLU A 132 14.42 0.90 8.21
C GLU A 132 13.82 1.86 9.25
N THR A 133 12.87 2.69 8.80
CA THR A 133 12.10 3.62 9.63
C THR A 133 10.60 3.49 9.29
N PRO A 134 9.70 4.21 9.96
CA PRO A 134 8.30 4.30 9.52
C PRO A 134 8.10 4.90 8.13
N PHE A 135 9.08 5.66 7.61
CA PHE A 135 8.98 6.40 6.34
C PHE A 135 9.66 5.71 5.16
N HIS A 136 10.64 4.84 5.41
CA HIS A 136 11.37 4.13 4.35
C HIS A 136 11.83 2.75 4.79
N PHE A 137 11.98 1.85 3.83
CA PHE A 137 12.66 0.57 4.01
C PHE A 137 14.17 0.80 4.25
N SER A 138 14.88 -0.22 4.73
CA SER A 138 16.35 -0.16 4.74
C SER A 138 16.89 -0.08 3.31
N TYR A 139 17.91 0.74 3.10
CA TYR A 139 18.53 0.93 1.80
C TYR A 139 20.03 1.21 1.90
N PHE A 140 20.74 0.85 0.81
CA PHE A 140 22.11 1.29 0.58
C PHE A 140 22.10 2.54 -0.30
N TYR A 141 23.05 3.44 -0.06
CA TYR A 141 23.11 4.70 -0.80
C TYR A 141 24.53 5.28 -0.88
N LEU A 142 24.72 6.15 -1.86
CA LEU A 142 25.87 7.03 -1.98
C LEU A 142 25.50 8.38 -1.32
N PRO A 143 26.25 8.85 -0.30
CA PRO A 143 25.85 10.01 0.51
C PRO A 143 25.50 11.27 -0.28
N GLU A 144 26.25 11.55 -1.37
CA GLU A 144 26.02 12.70 -2.23
C GLU A 144 24.65 12.63 -3.00
N LYS A 145 24.06 11.46 -3.13
CA LYS A 145 22.78 11.22 -3.84
C LYS A 145 21.56 11.29 -2.93
N GLU A 146 21.72 11.22 -1.61
CA GLU A 146 20.58 11.18 -0.67
C GLU A 146 19.68 12.43 -0.79
N LYS A 147 20.29 13.62 -0.97
CA LYS A 147 19.53 14.86 -1.14
C LYS A 147 18.59 14.83 -2.36
N LEU A 148 19.03 14.20 -3.45
CA LEU A 148 18.21 14.07 -4.67
C LEU A 148 17.02 13.14 -4.42
N PHE A 149 17.25 12.01 -3.76
CA PHE A 149 16.20 11.08 -3.37
C PHE A 149 15.12 11.78 -2.53
N LEU A 150 15.50 12.49 -1.46
CA LEU A 150 14.56 13.20 -0.60
C LEU A 150 13.75 14.25 -1.36
N LYS A 151 14.36 14.97 -2.31
CA LYS A 151 13.66 15.93 -3.17
C LYS A 151 12.63 15.27 -4.09
N VAL A 152 12.92 14.08 -4.62
CA VAL A 152 11.96 13.32 -5.44
C VAL A 152 10.80 12.85 -4.58
N ILE A 153 11.04 12.27 -3.40
CA ILE A 153 10.00 11.84 -2.47
C ILE A 153 9.08 13.01 -2.11
N GLU A 154 9.65 14.17 -1.73
CA GLU A 154 8.84 15.33 -1.36
C GLU A 154 8.02 15.86 -2.54
N PHE A 155 8.58 15.90 -3.75
CA PHE A 155 7.84 16.27 -4.96
C PHE A 155 6.58 15.41 -5.16
N PHE A 156 6.66 14.08 -5.00
CA PHE A 156 5.49 13.22 -5.13
C PHE A 156 4.47 13.46 -4.02
N LYS A 157 4.93 13.70 -2.79
CA LYS A 157 4.05 14.03 -1.65
C LYS A 157 3.29 15.33 -1.88
N GLU A 158 3.97 16.39 -2.31
CA GLU A 158 3.36 17.68 -2.61
C GLU A 158 2.30 17.53 -3.71
N LYS A 159 2.64 16.86 -4.81
CA LYS A 159 1.70 16.67 -5.93
C LYS A 159 0.48 15.84 -5.57
N LEU A 160 0.64 14.81 -4.76
CA LEU A 160 -0.49 14.04 -4.25
C LEU A 160 -1.37 14.86 -3.31
N LYS A 161 -0.78 15.66 -2.42
CA LYS A 161 -1.53 16.56 -1.53
C LYS A 161 -2.28 17.66 -2.30
N GLU A 162 -1.69 18.21 -3.38
CA GLU A 162 -2.36 19.18 -4.25
C GLU A 162 -3.62 18.60 -4.90
N VAL A 163 -3.55 17.37 -5.41
CA VAL A 163 -4.68 16.66 -6.04
C VAL A 163 -5.69 16.16 -5.01
N ASN A 164 -5.22 15.83 -3.80
CA ASN A 164 -5.98 15.33 -2.65
C ASN A 164 -6.89 14.12 -2.95
N ARG A 165 -6.45 13.21 -3.81
CA ARG A 165 -7.08 11.93 -4.14
C ARG A 165 -6.07 10.96 -4.75
N PRO A 166 -6.36 9.64 -4.74
CA PRO A 166 -5.58 8.67 -5.51
C PRO A 166 -5.51 9.00 -6.99
N LEU A 167 -4.36 8.73 -7.60
CA LEU A 167 -4.12 8.91 -9.03
C LEU A 167 -4.38 7.60 -9.76
N SER A 168 -5.08 7.66 -10.88
CA SER A 168 -5.16 6.55 -11.83
C SER A 168 -3.76 6.22 -12.39
N LEU A 169 -3.60 5.03 -12.97
CA LEU A 169 -2.32 4.63 -13.56
C LEU A 169 -1.82 5.64 -14.60
N LYS A 170 -2.69 6.17 -15.44
CA LYS A 170 -2.33 7.21 -16.44
C LYS A 170 -1.82 8.51 -15.81
N GLU A 171 -2.46 8.94 -14.72
CA GLU A 171 -2.04 10.14 -13.98
C GLU A 171 -0.72 9.92 -13.25
N TYR A 172 -0.52 8.73 -12.68
CA TYR A 172 0.75 8.32 -12.08
C TYR A 172 1.89 8.32 -13.11
N GLU A 173 1.70 7.69 -14.27
CA GLU A 173 2.67 7.70 -15.36
C GLU A 173 3.00 9.14 -15.82
N ALA A 174 2.00 10.01 -15.94
CA ALA A 174 2.20 11.42 -16.27
C ALA A 174 3.00 12.15 -15.19
N LEU A 175 2.77 11.83 -13.90
CA LEU A 175 3.53 12.40 -12.79
C LEU A 175 4.99 11.92 -12.80
N VAL A 176 5.23 10.63 -13.08
CA VAL A 176 6.58 10.06 -13.26
C VAL A 176 7.31 10.75 -14.40
N LYS A 177 6.66 10.99 -15.55
CA LYS A 177 7.25 11.75 -16.67
C LYS A 177 7.60 13.20 -16.28
N LYS A 178 6.78 13.87 -15.49
CA LYS A 178 7.10 15.21 -14.95
C LYS A 178 8.32 15.17 -14.04
N ALA A 179 8.41 14.18 -13.14
CA ALA A 179 9.55 13.99 -12.25
C ALA A 179 10.83 13.68 -13.04
N LYS A 180 10.76 12.80 -14.06
CA LYS A 180 11.85 12.49 -14.99
C LYS A 180 12.45 13.75 -15.59
N ASN A 181 11.61 14.64 -16.12
CA ASN A 181 12.09 15.88 -16.76
C ASN A 181 12.63 16.87 -15.71
N LYS A 182 11.95 17.00 -14.55
CA LYS A 182 12.36 17.95 -13.50
C LYS A 182 13.71 17.60 -12.88
N PHE A 183 13.98 16.30 -12.67
CA PHE A 183 15.18 15.83 -11.95
C PHE A 183 16.24 15.23 -12.89
N SER A 184 15.98 15.17 -14.20
CA SER A 184 16.86 14.53 -15.21
C SER A 184 17.19 13.08 -14.86
N LEU A 185 16.19 12.31 -14.41
CA LEU A 185 16.29 10.91 -14.01
C LEU A 185 15.57 9.99 -15.00
N THR A 186 15.87 8.70 -14.98
CA THR A 186 15.09 7.69 -15.70
C THR A 186 13.84 7.31 -14.90
N GLU A 187 12.83 6.75 -15.58
CA GLU A 187 11.62 6.24 -14.92
C GLU A 187 11.93 5.09 -13.96
N GLY A 188 12.92 4.24 -14.31
CA GLY A 188 13.38 3.16 -13.43
C GLY A 188 13.99 3.66 -12.11
N ILE A 189 14.78 4.74 -12.16
CA ILE A 189 15.33 5.37 -10.95
C ILE A 189 14.22 5.93 -10.08
N ILE A 190 13.25 6.63 -10.67
CA ILE A 190 12.11 7.18 -9.93
C ILE A 190 11.32 6.06 -9.26
N SER A 191 11.02 4.98 -9.98
CA SER A 191 10.33 3.81 -9.44
C SER A 191 11.12 3.16 -8.29
N SER A 192 12.44 3.05 -8.42
CA SER A 192 13.33 2.57 -7.35
C SER A 192 13.27 3.46 -6.11
N PHE A 193 13.24 4.77 -6.28
CA PHE A 193 13.11 5.72 -5.17
C PHE A 193 11.76 5.58 -4.47
N LEU A 194 10.67 5.50 -5.23
CA LEU A 194 9.33 5.33 -4.68
C LEU A 194 9.17 3.99 -3.95
N SER A 195 9.74 2.89 -4.48
CA SER A 195 9.72 1.57 -3.82
C SER A 195 10.53 1.51 -2.53
N THR A 196 11.50 2.42 -2.37
CA THR A 196 12.29 2.56 -1.15
C THR A 196 11.52 3.31 -0.05
N SER A 197 10.58 4.19 -0.43
CA SER A 197 9.71 4.90 0.51
C SER A 197 8.53 4.02 0.93
N LYS A 198 8.09 4.15 2.20
CA LYS A 198 6.88 3.54 2.74
C LYS A 198 5.67 4.47 2.72
N GLU A 199 5.85 5.68 2.22
CA GLU A 199 4.82 6.72 2.25
C GLU A 199 3.81 6.58 1.10
N PHE A 200 4.17 5.80 0.07
CA PHE A 200 3.34 5.59 -1.12
C PHE A 200 2.96 4.12 -1.28
N ASP A 201 1.81 3.89 -1.89
CA ASP A 201 1.38 2.56 -2.26
C ASP A 201 0.36 2.61 -3.41
N PHE A 202 0.07 1.44 -3.97
CA PHE A 202 -1.04 1.22 -4.88
C PHE A 202 -2.14 0.46 -4.16
N ASN A 203 -3.40 0.88 -4.34
CA ASN A 203 -4.51 0.06 -3.91
C ASN A 203 -4.81 -1.06 -4.92
N PHE A 204 -5.74 -1.97 -4.59
CA PHE A 204 -6.08 -3.08 -5.50
C PHE A 204 -6.82 -2.64 -6.77
N LEU A 205 -7.20 -1.36 -6.89
CA LEU A 205 -7.71 -0.77 -8.13
C LEU A 205 -6.59 -0.33 -9.07
N GLY A 206 -5.31 -0.38 -8.62
CA GLY A 206 -4.17 0.16 -9.34
C GLY A 206 -4.05 1.68 -9.24
N GLU A 207 -4.71 2.30 -8.28
CA GLU A 207 -4.60 3.73 -8.01
C GLU A 207 -3.42 4.01 -7.06
N PHE A 208 -2.60 5.00 -7.38
CA PHE A 208 -1.42 5.41 -6.62
C PHE A 208 -1.72 6.57 -5.67
N GLY A 209 -1.19 6.53 -4.46
CA GLY A 209 -1.39 7.62 -3.51
C GLY A 209 -0.57 7.51 -2.23
N LEU A 210 -0.87 8.38 -1.27
CA LEU A 210 -0.25 8.32 0.04
C LEU A 210 -0.82 7.14 0.84
N LYS A 211 0.04 6.34 1.42
CA LYS A 211 -0.33 5.18 2.25
C LYS A 211 -1.15 5.56 3.50
N SER A 212 -1.11 6.83 3.88
CA SER A 212 -1.96 7.37 4.95
C SER A 212 -3.43 7.55 4.55
N TRP A 213 -3.76 7.53 3.26
CA TRP A 213 -5.13 7.66 2.76
C TRP A 213 -5.89 6.35 2.86
N ASN A 214 -7.14 6.43 3.28
CA ASN A 214 -8.00 5.25 3.44
C ASN A 214 -8.28 4.55 2.11
N GLU A 215 -8.30 5.27 0.99
CA GLU A 215 -8.46 4.70 -0.35
C GLU A 215 -7.24 3.90 -0.81
N ILE A 216 -6.06 4.21 -0.27
CA ILE A 216 -4.82 3.48 -0.61
C ILE A 216 -4.60 2.33 0.36
N SER A 217 -4.75 2.56 1.66
CA SER A 217 -4.53 1.56 2.70
C SER A 217 -5.73 1.47 3.65
N PRO A 218 -6.85 0.87 3.20
CA PRO A 218 -8.07 0.79 3.97
C PRO A 218 -7.87 -0.08 5.21
N ARG A 219 -8.24 0.46 6.38
CA ARG A 219 -8.13 -0.22 7.68
C ARG A 219 -9.47 -0.75 8.17
N LYS A 220 -10.57 -0.01 7.88
CA LYS A 220 -11.92 -0.36 8.29
C LYS A 220 -12.62 -1.19 7.21
N ILE A 221 -13.54 -2.04 7.63
CA ILE A 221 -14.36 -2.84 6.71
C ILE A 221 -15.13 -1.94 5.75
N SER A 222 -15.69 -0.83 6.23
CA SER A 222 -16.42 0.14 5.40
C SER A 222 -15.56 0.76 4.28
N GLU A 223 -14.29 1.04 4.54
CA GLU A 223 -13.36 1.56 3.55
C GLU A 223 -13.05 0.50 2.46
N LYS A 224 -12.91 -0.76 2.87
CA LYS A 224 -12.72 -1.89 1.95
C LYS A 224 -13.97 -2.14 1.09
N ILE A 225 -15.16 -2.07 1.70
CA ILE A 225 -16.44 -2.16 0.98
C ILE A 225 -16.52 -1.05 -0.07
N TYR A 226 -16.21 0.19 0.31
CA TYR A 226 -16.22 1.34 -0.60
C TYR A 226 -15.38 1.09 -1.86
N LEU A 227 -14.15 0.59 -1.71
CA LEU A 227 -13.28 0.26 -2.84
C LEU A 227 -13.85 -0.87 -3.73
N VAL A 228 -14.52 -1.88 -3.14
CA VAL A 228 -15.20 -2.92 -3.92
C VAL A 228 -16.31 -2.33 -4.77
N PHE A 229 -17.14 -1.43 -4.19
CA PHE A 229 -18.18 -0.73 -4.95
C PHE A 229 -17.58 0.13 -6.06
N LYS A 230 -16.51 0.88 -5.80
CA LYS A 230 -15.77 1.64 -6.83
C LYS A 230 -15.28 0.74 -7.96
N LYS A 231 -14.71 -0.42 -7.64
CA LYS A 231 -14.20 -1.38 -8.62
C LYS A 231 -15.28 -1.87 -9.57
N LEU A 232 -16.44 -2.22 -9.02
CA LEU A 232 -17.52 -2.82 -9.80
C LEU A 232 -18.44 -1.78 -10.45
N ASN A 233 -18.39 -0.55 -9.95
CA ASN A 233 -19.15 0.62 -10.44
C ASN A 233 -20.66 0.33 -10.66
N ARG A 234 -21.28 -0.41 -9.73
CA ARG A 234 -22.71 -0.76 -9.73
C ARG A 234 -23.21 -1.08 -8.33
N PRO A 235 -24.54 -0.99 -8.10
CA PRO A 235 -25.15 -1.50 -6.88
C PRO A 235 -24.88 -3.00 -6.67
N LEU A 236 -24.68 -3.40 -5.40
CA LEU A 236 -24.36 -4.77 -5.02
C LEU A 236 -25.28 -5.25 -3.89
N HIS A 237 -25.64 -6.54 -3.96
CA HIS A 237 -26.21 -7.23 -2.81
C HIS A 237 -25.14 -7.44 -1.73
N PHE A 238 -25.48 -7.31 -0.45
CA PHE A 238 -24.48 -7.41 0.64
C PHE A 238 -23.72 -8.74 0.65
N GLN A 239 -24.34 -9.84 0.24
CA GLN A 239 -23.68 -11.14 0.10
C GLN A 239 -22.64 -11.12 -1.04
N GLU A 240 -22.98 -10.50 -2.15
CA GLU A 240 -22.07 -10.32 -3.27
C GLU A 240 -20.87 -9.44 -2.87
N ALA A 241 -21.13 -8.33 -2.19
CA ALA A 241 -20.08 -7.46 -1.65
C ALA A 241 -19.14 -8.22 -0.70
N SER A 242 -19.70 -9.10 0.17
CA SER A 242 -18.92 -9.97 1.06
C SER A 242 -18.01 -10.94 0.28
N SER A 243 -18.52 -11.54 -0.79
CA SER A 243 -17.76 -12.47 -1.64
C SER A 243 -16.60 -11.78 -2.35
N TYR A 244 -16.83 -10.57 -2.87
CA TYR A 244 -15.76 -9.77 -3.48
C TYR A 244 -14.72 -9.31 -2.47
N LEU A 245 -15.13 -8.91 -1.26
CA LEU A 245 -14.18 -8.59 -0.19
C LEU A 245 -13.27 -9.78 0.14
N GLN A 246 -13.83 -10.98 0.26
CA GLN A 246 -13.05 -12.19 0.53
C GLN A 246 -12.04 -12.49 -0.59
N LYS A 247 -12.38 -12.17 -1.84
CA LYS A 247 -11.49 -12.33 -2.99
C LYS A 247 -10.35 -11.30 -2.99
N GLU A 248 -10.64 -10.04 -2.71
CA GLU A 248 -9.64 -8.96 -2.74
C GLU A 248 -8.75 -8.94 -1.48
N TYR A 249 -9.25 -9.46 -0.36
CA TYR A 249 -8.52 -9.54 0.91
C TYR A 249 -8.53 -10.99 1.45
N PRO A 250 -7.80 -11.92 0.81
CA PRO A 250 -7.91 -13.36 1.09
C PRO A 250 -7.46 -13.77 2.50
N PHE A 251 -6.66 -12.94 3.17
CA PHE A 251 -6.15 -13.20 4.52
C PHE A 251 -7.06 -12.67 5.64
N GLU A 252 -8.21 -12.08 5.29
CA GLU A 252 -9.19 -11.57 6.24
C GLU A 252 -10.53 -12.29 6.06
N ALA A 253 -11.34 -12.37 7.13
CA ALA A 253 -12.65 -13.00 7.09
C ALA A 253 -13.77 -11.95 7.03
N PHE A 254 -14.62 -12.01 6.01
CA PHE A 254 -15.74 -11.10 5.81
C PHE A 254 -17.08 -11.86 5.85
N LYS A 255 -17.70 -11.94 7.04
CA LYS A 255 -19.04 -12.54 7.19
C LYS A 255 -20.08 -11.62 6.55
N PRO A 256 -21.04 -12.17 5.75
CA PRO A 256 -22.08 -11.35 5.11
C PRO A 256 -22.89 -10.49 6.08
N THR A 257 -23.16 -10.98 7.29
CA THR A 257 -23.84 -10.22 8.34
C THR A 257 -23.06 -9.00 8.81
N THR A 258 -21.73 -9.11 8.94
CA THR A 258 -20.85 -8.00 9.30
C THR A 258 -20.83 -6.95 8.21
N VAL A 259 -20.69 -7.38 6.94
CA VAL A 259 -20.73 -6.48 5.77
C VAL A 259 -22.07 -5.75 5.70
N HIS A 260 -23.19 -6.48 5.89
CA HIS A 260 -24.53 -5.89 5.91
C HIS A 260 -24.68 -4.82 7.00
N ASN A 261 -24.22 -5.09 8.22
CA ASN A 261 -24.26 -4.13 9.32
C ASN A 261 -23.42 -2.86 9.03
N GLU A 262 -22.27 -3.01 8.39
CA GLU A 262 -21.45 -1.86 7.99
C GLU A 262 -22.11 -1.03 6.89
N LEU A 263 -22.76 -1.68 5.91
CA LEU A 263 -23.53 -1.01 4.85
C LEU A 263 -24.71 -0.20 5.41
N ILE A 264 -25.36 -0.68 6.48
CA ILE A 264 -26.46 0.02 7.14
C ILE A 264 -25.93 1.24 7.95
N LYS A 265 -24.83 1.05 8.67
CA LYS A 265 -24.32 2.08 9.60
C LYS A 265 -23.63 3.25 8.89
N ASN A 266 -22.96 2.99 7.76
CA ASN A 266 -22.13 3.99 7.12
C ASN A 266 -22.95 4.80 6.11
N PRO A 267 -23.08 6.14 6.26
CA PRO A 267 -23.88 7.00 5.42
C PRO A 267 -23.40 7.12 3.97
N GLN A 268 -22.20 6.64 3.65
CA GLN A 268 -21.71 6.57 2.27
C GLN A 268 -22.49 5.59 1.41
N PHE A 269 -23.14 4.58 2.05
CA PHE A 269 -23.94 3.58 1.36
C PHE A 269 -25.42 3.89 1.48
N VAL A 270 -26.16 3.54 0.44
CA VAL A 270 -27.58 3.78 0.34
C VAL A 270 -28.28 2.49 -0.05
N LEU A 271 -29.31 2.10 0.68
CA LEU A 271 -30.15 0.96 0.35
C LEU A 271 -31.03 1.32 -0.87
N VAL A 272 -30.82 0.61 -1.97
CA VAL A 272 -31.52 0.85 -3.25
C VAL A 272 -32.41 -0.31 -3.69
N GLY A 273 -32.43 -1.41 -2.94
CA GLY A 273 -33.24 -2.59 -3.19
C GLY A 273 -33.16 -3.55 -2.01
N ARG A 274 -33.85 -4.70 -2.05
CA ARG A 274 -33.84 -5.69 -0.97
C ARG A 274 -32.42 -6.26 -0.77
N GLY A 275 -31.70 -5.75 0.26
CA GLY A 275 -30.32 -6.12 0.54
C GLY A 275 -29.31 -5.58 -0.47
N ILE A 276 -29.72 -4.71 -1.40
CA ILE A 276 -28.89 -4.12 -2.44
C ILE A 276 -28.54 -2.69 -2.04
N TYR A 277 -27.24 -2.37 -2.08
CA TYR A 277 -26.70 -1.08 -1.72
C TYR A 277 -25.98 -0.43 -2.90
N ALA A 278 -25.88 0.90 -2.89
CA ALA A 278 -25.12 1.71 -3.83
C ALA A 278 -24.30 2.74 -3.08
N LEU A 279 -23.32 3.35 -3.73
CA LEU A 279 -22.65 4.51 -3.15
C LEU A 279 -23.57 5.75 -3.29
N ARG A 280 -23.64 6.54 -2.22
CA ARG A 280 -24.42 7.80 -2.21
C ARG A 280 -23.92 8.80 -3.24
N GLU A 281 -22.61 8.84 -3.48
CA GLU A 281 -21.97 9.69 -4.49
C GLU A 281 -22.40 9.41 -5.94
N TRP A 282 -23.01 8.23 -6.20
CA TRP A 282 -23.60 7.92 -7.50
C TRP A 282 -24.97 8.56 -7.73
N GLY A 283 -25.42 9.40 -6.77
CA GLY A 283 -26.67 10.15 -6.89
C GLY A 283 -27.90 9.42 -6.34
N TYR A 284 -27.75 8.21 -5.80
CA TYR A 284 -28.85 7.50 -5.16
C TYR A 284 -29.22 8.17 -3.84
N GLN A 285 -30.51 8.48 -3.66
CA GLN A 285 -31.02 9.04 -2.42
C GLN A 285 -31.53 7.97 -1.45
N GLY A 286 -31.90 6.81 -1.99
CA GLY A 286 -32.43 5.69 -1.21
C GLY A 286 -33.79 5.96 -0.55
N GLY A 287 -34.15 5.12 0.40
CA GLY A 287 -35.37 5.21 1.13
C GLY A 287 -36.37 4.10 0.77
N ARG A 288 -37.50 4.07 1.48
CA ARG A 288 -38.60 3.14 1.16
C ARG A 288 -39.24 3.54 -0.17
N LEU A 289 -39.77 2.59 -0.92
CA LEU A 289 -40.41 2.86 -2.19
C LEU A 289 -41.56 3.89 -2.10
N SER A 290 -42.31 3.86 -1.01
CA SER A 290 -43.36 4.87 -0.71
C SER A 290 -42.78 6.29 -0.59
N GLU A 291 -41.64 6.44 0.05
CA GLU A 291 -40.96 7.74 0.24
C GLU A 291 -40.39 8.25 -1.10
N VAL A 292 -39.84 7.34 -1.91
CA VAL A 292 -39.33 7.68 -3.26
C VAL A 292 -40.46 8.11 -4.16
N LEU A 293 -41.57 7.37 -4.15
CA LEU A 293 -42.78 7.73 -4.92
C LEU A 293 -43.33 9.10 -4.51
N GLU A 294 -43.47 9.35 -3.20
CA GLU A 294 -43.91 10.63 -2.70
C GLU A 294 -42.99 11.79 -3.15
N ARG A 295 -41.67 11.58 -3.06
CA ARG A 295 -40.65 12.55 -3.49
C ARG A 295 -40.75 12.87 -5.00
N ILE A 296 -40.94 11.81 -5.82
CA ILE A 296 -41.15 11.96 -7.27
C ILE A 296 -42.39 12.81 -7.55
N PHE A 297 -43.53 12.48 -6.97
CA PHE A 297 -44.77 13.22 -7.20
C PHE A 297 -44.71 14.66 -6.67
N ARG A 298 -44.06 14.90 -5.54
CA ARG A 298 -43.88 16.27 -5.01
C ARG A 298 -42.99 17.13 -5.92
N ARG A 299 -42.00 16.52 -6.56
CA ARG A 299 -41.10 17.20 -7.52
C ARG A 299 -41.82 17.52 -8.85
N GLU A 300 -42.54 16.54 -9.39
CA GLU A 300 -43.22 16.67 -10.69
C GLU A 300 -44.49 17.54 -10.63
N ARG A 301 -45.17 17.59 -9.48
CA ARG A 301 -46.41 18.36 -9.25
C ARG A 301 -47.54 18.14 -10.25
N ARG A 302 -47.56 17.01 -10.94
CA ARG A 302 -48.57 16.61 -11.94
C ARG A 302 -48.89 15.12 -11.83
N ALA A 303 -49.95 14.71 -12.52
CA ALA A 303 -50.25 13.28 -12.71
C ALA A 303 -49.24 12.67 -13.70
N LEU A 304 -48.76 11.44 -13.39
CA LEU A 304 -47.73 10.72 -14.13
C LEU A 304 -48.29 9.41 -14.67
N THR A 305 -47.85 9.00 -15.85
CA THR A 305 -48.11 7.63 -16.35
C THR A 305 -47.27 6.61 -15.56
N PHE A 306 -47.69 5.33 -15.63
CA PHE A 306 -46.94 4.29 -14.96
C PHE A 306 -45.50 4.16 -15.49
N ASP A 307 -45.29 4.37 -16.79
CA ASP A 307 -43.98 4.29 -17.41
C ASP A 307 -43.09 5.46 -16.95
N GLU A 308 -43.60 6.68 -16.84
CA GLU A 308 -42.88 7.82 -16.29
C GLU A 308 -42.45 7.57 -14.80
N ILE A 309 -43.37 6.98 -14.02
CA ILE A 309 -43.09 6.64 -12.62
C ILE A 309 -41.99 5.57 -12.56
N LYS A 310 -42.11 4.50 -13.35
CA LYS A 310 -41.16 3.41 -13.43
C LYS A 310 -39.75 3.91 -13.78
N GLU A 311 -39.62 4.75 -14.81
CA GLU A 311 -38.32 5.33 -15.18
C GLU A 311 -37.68 6.17 -14.05
N LYS A 312 -38.50 6.96 -13.37
CA LYS A 312 -38.01 7.83 -12.27
C LYS A 312 -37.64 7.00 -11.04
N VAL A 313 -38.44 5.99 -10.68
CA VAL A 313 -38.13 5.07 -9.57
C VAL A 313 -36.87 4.28 -9.83
N LYS A 314 -36.68 3.75 -11.07
CA LYS A 314 -35.49 2.97 -11.44
C LYS A 314 -34.17 3.78 -11.40
N LYS A 315 -34.24 5.11 -11.43
CA LYS A 315 -33.07 5.97 -11.17
C LYS A 315 -32.64 6.00 -9.71
N GLU A 316 -33.54 5.70 -8.78
CA GLU A 316 -33.29 5.80 -7.34
C GLU A 316 -33.34 4.42 -6.63
N LEU A 317 -34.09 3.45 -7.16
CA LEU A 317 -34.29 2.12 -6.55
C LEU A 317 -34.25 0.99 -7.58
N ILE A 318 -33.80 -0.17 -7.15
CA ILE A 318 -33.84 -1.43 -7.89
C ILE A 318 -35.02 -2.25 -7.39
N VAL A 319 -36.14 -2.09 -8.04
CA VAL A 319 -37.42 -2.77 -7.70
C VAL A 319 -38.12 -3.30 -8.92
N LYS A 320 -38.93 -4.36 -8.74
CA LYS A 320 -39.76 -4.92 -9.81
C LYS A 320 -40.92 -3.96 -10.12
N ASP A 321 -41.33 -3.90 -11.38
CA ASP A 321 -42.45 -3.08 -11.83
C ASP A 321 -43.76 -3.43 -11.08
N SER A 322 -43.98 -4.71 -10.81
CA SER A 322 -45.12 -5.18 -10.00
C SER A 322 -45.11 -4.62 -8.57
N THR A 323 -43.94 -4.45 -7.97
CA THR A 323 -43.84 -3.86 -6.63
C THR A 323 -44.16 -2.37 -6.64
N ILE A 324 -43.77 -1.65 -7.70
CA ILE A 324 -44.15 -0.24 -7.89
C ILE A 324 -45.67 -0.12 -8.01
N LEU A 325 -46.28 -0.95 -8.87
CA LEU A 325 -47.72 -0.94 -9.08
C LEU A 325 -48.49 -1.28 -7.80
N LEU A 326 -48.01 -2.29 -7.06
CA LEU A 326 -48.64 -2.68 -5.79
C LEU A 326 -48.59 -1.53 -4.78
N ASN A 327 -47.48 -0.83 -4.65
CA ASN A 327 -47.35 0.33 -3.73
C ASN A 327 -48.23 1.50 -4.14
N LEU A 328 -48.37 1.75 -5.45
CA LEU A 328 -49.29 2.78 -5.96
C LEU A 328 -50.75 2.44 -5.67
N SER A 329 -51.16 1.18 -5.84
CA SER A 329 -52.55 0.75 -5.67
C SER A 329 -52.96 0.49 -4.21
N SER A 330 -52.03 0.09 -3.35
CA SER A 330 -52.34 -0.19 -1.93
C SER A 330 -52.18 1.00 -1.01
N SER A 331 -51.49 2.05 -1.44
CA SER A 331 -51.22 3.24 -0.59
C SER A 331 -52.38 4.25 -0.70
N PRO A 332 -52.90 4.79 0.41
CA PRO A 332 -53.94 5.82 0.43
C PRO A 332 -53.48 7.16 -0.12
N PHE A 333 -52.19 7.33 -0.35
CA PHE A 333 -51.60 8.58 -0.83
C PHE A 333 -51.51 8.70 -2.34
N PHE A 334 -51.82 7.63 -3.06
CA PHE A 334 -51.80 7.65 -4.54
C PHE A 334 -53.20 7.24 -5.06
N GLU A 335 -53.63 7.93 -6.08
CA GLU A 335 -54.89 7.58 -6.72
C GLU A 335 -54.73 7.56 -8.25
N LYS A 336 -55.42 6.64 -8.92
CA LYS A 336 -55.48 6.54 -10.37
C LYS A 336 -56.56 7.47 -10.90
N THR A 337 -56.20 8.34 -11.81
CA THR A 337 -57.14 9.25 -12.50
C THR A 337 -57.93 8.55 -13.58
N LYS A 338 -59.01 9.16 -14.08
CA LYS A 338 -59.87 8.58 -15.13
C LYS A 338 -59.13 8.31 -16.45
N ASP A 339 -58.10 9.08 -16.74
CA ASP A 339 -57.20 8.95 -17.90
C ASP A 339 -56.07 7.95 -17.70
N GLY A 340 -56.11 7.14 -16.61
CA GLY A 340 -55.15 6.09 -16.33
C GLY A 340 -53.84 6.51 -15.71
N ARG A 341 -53.63 7.79 -15.43
CA ARG A 341 -52.46 8.32 -14.76
C ARG A 341 -52.57 8.18 -13.25
N TRP A 342 -51.46 8.39 -12.55
CA TRP A 342 -51.36 8.40 -11.09
C TRP A 342 -51.08 9.79 -10.58
N ARG A 343 -51.73 10.19 -9.45
CA ARG A 343 -51.43 11.43 -8.74
C ARG A 343 -51.24 11.23 -7.23
N TYR A 344 -50.48 12.11 -6.62
CA TYR A 344 -50.27 12.14 -5.17
C TYR A 344 -51.44 12.91 -4.51
N ARG A 345 -52.05 12.31 -3.50
CA ARG A 345 -53.09 12.91 -2.69
C ARG A 345 -52.54 13.21 -1.30
N LYS A 346 -52.46 14.48 -0.89
CA LYS A 346 -52.13 14.80 0.49
C LYS A 346 -53.18 14.18 1.42
N PRO A 347 -52.75 13.50 2.52
CA PRO A 347 -53.70 13.06 3.52
C PRO A 347 -54.42 14.29 4.07
N LYS A 348 -55.74 14.26 4.12
CA LYS A 348 -56.51 15.24 4.94
C LYS A 348 -56.02 15.02 6.34
N LYS A 349 -55.52 16.11 7.01
CA LYS A 349 -55.30 16.09 8.46
C LYS A 349 -56.62 15.70 9.12
N ILE A 350 -56.71 14.51 9.65
CA ILE A 350 -57.76 14.14 10.59
C ILE A 350 -57.38 14.93 11.83
N PHE A 351 -58.07 16.08 12.03
CA PHE A 351 -58.08 16.72 13.32
C PHE A 351 -58.86 15.76 14.24
N GLU A 352 -58.15 15.09 15.14
CA GLU A 352 -58.77 14.45 16.26
C GLU A 352 -59.45 15.57 17.07
N ALA A 353 -60.77 15.43 17.25
CA ALA A 353 -61.59 16.23 18.11
C ALA A 353 -61.38 15.82 19.58
#